data_0a2c55f259da07a984308ddb2cd4a8ef
#
_entry.id   0a2c55f259da07a984308ddb2cd4a8ef
#
_cell.length_a   1.000
_cell.length_b   1.000
_cell.length_c   1.000
_cell.angle_alpha   90.00
_cell.angle_beta   90.00
_cell.angle_gamma   90.00
#
_symmetry.space_group_name_H-M   'P 1'
#
loop_
_entity.id
_entity.type
_entity.pdbx_description
1 polymer ?
#
loop_
_entity_poly.entity_id
_entity_poly.type
_entity_poly.pdbx_seq_one_letter_code
_entity_poly.pdbx_strand_id
1 'polypeptide(L)'
;MNSFQFTKMHGLGNNYIYVNTFEEQLEEGQLADIARQVSNVYTGIGSDGLILICPSDKAEVKMRIFNNDGSEGKNCGNGLRCVAKYAFEHNLVKEKTFKIETLSGLVEATIYVEDNQVNLVTIDMGSPRLSKAEIPMEGEGSEQTISESIEFLGQQYDVTAVSMGNPHLIFYVDNINTAPVTTLGPIVEKDPRFPEGVNVEFVEVVSKNELHFRVWERGSGVTQACGTGACAAVVSSVLNKHTNQGEETVVHLAGGDLMINWTNDGNVLMTGPAEVICTGTFYIK
;
A
#
# COMPACT_ATOMS: atom_id res chain seq x y z
N MET A 1 2.36 -12.17 33.55
CA MET A 1 1.86 -11.17 32.59
C MET A 1 2.10 -11.78 31.23
N ASN A 2 1.09 -11.80 30.38
CA ASN A 2 1.28 -12.23 29.00
C ASN A 2 2.06 -11.11 28.29
N SER A 3 3.15 -11.47 27.63
CA SER A 3 3.95 -10.54 26.85
C SER A 3 4.46 -11.23 25.59
N PHE A 4 4.84 -10.45 24.58
CA PHE A 4 5.45 -10.94 23.34
C PHE A 4 6.54 -10.00 22.86
N GLN A 5 7.48 -10.54 22.09
CA GLN A 5 8.51 -9.78 21.40
C GLN A 5 7.94 -9.16 20.12
N PHE A 6 8.33 -7.94 19.81
CA PHE A 6 7.92 -7.27 18.60
C PHE A 6 9.09 -6.58 17.89
N THR A 7 8.92 -6.37 16.60
CA THR A 7 9.71 -5.44 15.80
C THR A 7 8.79 -4.37 15.24
N LYS A 8 9.10 -3.08 15.44
CA LYS A 8 8.41 -1.98 14.77
C LYS A 8 9.15 -1.64 13.50
N MET A 9 8.45 -1.66 12.36
CA MET A 9 9.02 -1.36 11.05
C MET A 9 8.11 -0.42 10.29
N HIS A 10 8.67 0.24 9.26
CA HIS A 10 7.89 1.04 8.31
C HIS A 10 8.33 0.85 6.86
N GLY A 11 7.37 1.05 5.94
CA GLY A 11 7.62 1.32 4.54
C GLY A 11 7.15 2.74 4.24
N LEU A 12 8.11 3.68 4.11
CA LEU A 12 7.84 5.10 3.79
C LEU A 12 6.91 5.80 4.82
N GLY A 13 7.13 5.57 6.11
CA GLY A 13 6.37 6.19 7.19
C GLY A 13 5.10 5.45 7.60
N ASN A 14 4.54 4.57 6.76
CA ASN A 14 3.46 3.68 7.15
C ASN A 14 4.03 2.56 8.03
N ASN A 15 3.75 2.61 9.33
CA ASN A 15 4.43 1.81 10.33
C ASN A 15 3.52 0.83 11.06
N TYR A 16 4.01 -0.38 11.31
CA TYR A 16 3.30 -1.44 12.01
C TYR A 16 4.17 -2.09 13.08
N ILE A 17 3.51 -2.74 14.03
CA ILE A 17 4.14 -3.67 14.97
C ILE A 17 4.11 -5.06 14.35
N TYR A 18 5.28 -5.66 14.15
CA TYR A 18 5.45 -6.99 13.57
C TYR A 18 5.71 -8.01 14.67
N VAL A 19 4.99 -9.12 14.63
CA VAL A 19 5.16 -10.25 15.56
C VAL A 19 5.42 -11.52 14.77
N ASN A 20 6.52 -12.19 15.10
CA ASN A 20 6.91 -13.46 14.52
C ASN A 20 6.19 -14.61 15.24
N THR A 21 5.14 -15.16 14.65
CA THR A 21 4.37 -16.24 15.27
C THR A 21 4.98 -17.62 15.09
N PHE A 22 6.17 -17.74 14.50
CA PHE A 22 7.00 -18.95 14.61
C PHE A 22 7.60 -19.10 16.02
N GLU A 23 7.77 -17.98 16.74
CA GLU A 23 8.38 -17.91 18.07
C GLU A 23 7.37 -17.47 19.14
N GLU A 24 6.41 -16.60 18.79
CA GLU A 24 5.45 -16.00 19.70
C GLU A 24 4.06 -16.62 19.51
N GLN A 25 3.35 -16.84 20.61
CA GLN A 25 1.98 -17.34 20.60
C GLN A 25 1.02 -16.26 21.09
N LEU A 26 0.10 -15.86 20.23
CA LEU A 26 -0.98 -14.92 20.54
C LEU A 26 -2.33 -15.63 20.40
N GLU A 27 -3.22 -15.37 21.35
CA GLU A 27 -4.58 -15.91 21.33
C GLU A 27 -5.40 -15.26 20.22
N GLU A 28 -5.97 -16.07 19.32
CA GLU A 28 -6.74 -15.60 18.16
C GLU A 28 -7.84 -14.60 18.54
N GLY A 29 -8.58 -14.87 19.61
CA GLY A 29 -9.66 -13.98 20.08
C GLY A 29 -9.19 -12.65 20.66
N GLN A 30 -7.88 -12.47 20.88
CA GLN A 30 -7.29 -11.23 21.44
C GLN A 30 -6.61 -10.37 20.37
N LEU A 31 -6.43 -10.85 19.14
CA LEU A 31 -5.63 -10.16 18.12
C LEU A 31 -6.14 -8.75 17.82
N ALA A 32 -7.45 -8.57 17.69
CA ALA A 32 -8.07 -7.27 17.48
C ALA A 32 -7.79 -6.30 18.65
N ASP A 33 -7.86 -6.80 19.89
CA ASP A 33 -7.56 -5.98 21.08
C ASP A 33 -6.09 -5.67 21.21
N ILE A 34 -5.21 -6.62 20.91
CA ILE A 34 -3.76 -6.42 20.88
C ILE A 34 -3.41 -5.34 19.84
N ALA A 35 -4.00 -5.39 18.63
CA ALA A 35 -3.79 -4.39 17.60
C ALA A 35 -4.16 -2.99 18.08
N ARG A 36 -5.32 -2.82 18.74
CA ARG A 36 -5.72 -1.56 19.36
C ARG A 36 -4.76 -1.11 20.45
N GLN A 37 -4.31 -2.02 21.32
CA GLN A 37 -3.39 -1.71 22.42
C GLN A 37 -2.03 -1.24 21.91
N VAL A 38 -1.39 -1.98 20.99
CA VAL A 38 -0.06 -1.63 20.47
C VAL A 38 -0.08 -0.35 19.65
N SER A 39 -1.19 -0.07 18.96
CA SER A 39 -1.33 1.09 18.08
C SER A 39 -1.59 2.40 18.84
N ASN A 40 -2.05 2.32 20.09
CA ASN A 40 -2.33 3.51 20.88
C ASN A 40 -1.05 4.32 21.15
N VAL A 41 -1.02 5.58 20.71
CA VAL A 41 0.16 6.45 20.81
C VAL A 41 0.47 6.91 22.24
N TYR A 42 -0.50 6.85 23.17
CA TYR A 42 -0.35 7.33 24.55
C TYR A 42 -0.04 6.20 25.54
N THR A 43 -0.59 5.00 25.29
CA THR A 43 -0.53 3.89 26.26
C THR A 43 0.00 2.59 25.67
N GLY A 44 0.28 2.58 24.38
CA GLY A 44 0.89 1.49 23.61
C GLY A 44 2.27 1.90 23.06
N ILE A 45 2.58 1.36 21.88
CA ILE A 45 3.82 1.67 21.15
C ILE A 45 3.58 2.80 20.14
N GLY A 46 2.34 2.91 19.65
CA GLY A 46 1.95 3.80 18.55
C GLY A 46 2.30 3.19 17.19
N SER A 47 1.29 2.92 16.36
CA SER A 47 1.46 2.37 15.00
C SER A 47 0.16 2.45 14.21
N ASP A 48 0.21 2.16 12.91
CA ASP A 48 -0.97 2.02 12.06
C ASP A 48 -1.70 0.70 12.29
N GLY A 49 -1.07 -0.25 13.01
CA GLY A 49 -1.65 -1.53 13.35
C GLY A 49 -0.62 -2.58 13.76
N LEU A 50 -1.07 -3.84 13.69
CA LEU A 50 -0.31 -5.05 14.00
C LEU A 50 -0.22 -5.93 12.75
N ILE A 51 0.97 -6.45 12.46
CA ILE A 51 1.19 -7.45 11.42
C ILE A 51 1.77 -8.70 12.06
N LEU A 52 1.16 -9.85 11.77
CA LEU A 52 1.66 -11.16 12.17
C LEU A 52 2.37 -11.81 10.99
N ILE A 53 3.58 -12.32 11.23
CA ILE A 53 4.34 -13.15 10.30
C ILE A 53 4.14 -14.58 10.74
N CYS A 54 3.34 -15.35 10.00
CA CYS A 54 2.86 -16.66 10.39
C CYS A 54 3.43 -17.77 9.50
N PRO A 55 3.47 -19.03 9.96
CA PRO A 55 3.61 -20.21 9.12
C PRO A 55 2.50 -20.25 8.05
N SER A 56 2.80 -20.84 6.90
CA SER A 56 1.85 -21.06 5.81
C SER A 56 2.01 -22.46 5.23
N ASP A 57 0.90 -23.07 4.81
CA ASP A 57 0.88 -24.31 4.03
C ASP A 57 0.92 -24.07 2.52
N LYS A 58 0.86 -22.79 2.08
CA LYS A 58 0.73 -22.38 0.67
C LYS A 58 1.90 -21.55 0.17
N ALA A 59 2.69 -20.99 1.07
CA ALA A 59 3.79 -20.08 0.79
C ALA A 59 4.87 -20.25 1.85
N GLU A 60 5.99 -19.55 1.69
CA GLU A 60 7.09 -19.57 2.65
C GLU A 60 6.69 -18.95 3.99
N VAL A 61 5.90 -17.88 3.94
CA VAL A 61 5.32 -17.22 5.12
C VAL A 61 3.92 -16.69 4.79
N LYS A 62 3.15 -16.40 5.84
CA LYS A 62 1.83 -15.76 5.76
C LYS A 62 1.83 -14.44 6.50
N MET A 63 1.27 -13.42 5.90
CA MET A 63 1.00 -12.13 6.52
C MET A 63 -0.47 -12.04 6.94
N ARG A 64 -0.71 -11.70 8.20
CA ARG A 64 -2.01 -11.21 8.68
C ARG A 64 -1.84 -9.79 9.18
N ILE A 65 -2.74 -8.91 8.84
CA ILE A 65 -2.69 -7.49 9.19
C ILE A 65 -3.95 -7.07 9.93
N PHE A 66 -3.79 -6.39 11.05
CA PHE A 66 -4.86 -5.80 11.84
C PHE A 66 -4.61 -4.29 11.92
N ASN A 67 -5.59 -3.51 11.54
CA ASN A 67 -5.56 -2.05 11.61
C ASN A 67 -5.60 -1.58 13.08
N ASN A 68 -5.33 -0.31 13.31
CA ASN A 68 -5.36 0.30 14.65
C ASN A 68 -6.74 0.28 15.32
N ASP A 69 -7.83 0.09 14.56
CA ASP A 69 -9.19 -0.10 15.06
C ASP A 69 -9.50 -1.57 15.42
N GLY A 70 -8.56 -2.49 15.14
CA GLY A 70 -8.66 -3.92 15.37
C GLY A 70 -9.32 -4.70 14.22
N SER A 71 -9.72 -4.06 13.13
CA SER A 71 -10.22 -4.75 11.94
C SER A 71 -9.09 -5.48 11.20
N GLU A 72 -9.37 -6.70 10.68
CA GLU A 72 -8.39 -7.43 9.87
C GLU A 72 -8.46 -6.95 8.42
N GLY A 73 -7.31 -6.46 7.92
CA GLY A 73 -7.13 -6.00 6.54
C GLY A 73 -6.78 -7.14 5.59
N LYS A 74 -7.07 -6.94 4.31
CA LYS A 74 -6.81 -7.96 3.28
C LYS A 74 -5.36 -7.97 2.81
N ASN A 75 -4.75 -6.79 2.66
CA ASN A 75 -3.41 -6.61 2.14
C ASN A 75 -2.86 -5.21 2.47
N CYS A 76 -1.54 -5.06 2.48
CA CYS A 76 -0.85 -3.79 2.62
C CYS A 76 0.53 -3.88 1.93
N GLY A 77 0.71 -3.21 0.79
CA GLY A 77 1.96 -3.26 0.04
C GLY A 77 3.18 -2.78 0.84
N ASN A 78 3.03 -1.76 1.70
CA ASN A 78 4.08 -1.30 2.59
C ASN A 78 4.43 -2.36 3.63
N GLY A 79 3.39 -2.98 4.23
CA GLY A 79 3.55 -4.09 5.18
C GLY A 79 4.22 -5.30 4.56
N LEU A 80 3.89 -5.66 3.32
CA LEU A 80 4.51 -6.77 2.60
C LEU A 80 6.01 -6.60 2.42
N ARG A 81 6.50 -5.39 2.09
CA ARG A 81 7.94 -5.14 1.99
C ARG A 81 8.64 -5.38 3.33
N CYS A 82 8.04 -4.93 4.43
CA CYS A 82 8.58 -5.17 5.77
C CYS A 82 8.56 -6.65 6.15
N VAL A 83 7.46 -7.39 5.84
CA VAL A 83 7.38 -8.84 6.07
C VAL A 83 8.47 -9.57 5.28
N ALA A 84 8.67 -9.22 4.02
CA ALA A 84 9.68 -9.83 3.17
C ALA A 84 11.11 -9.61 3.71
N LYS A 85 11.44 -8.36 4.08
CA LYS A 85 12.72 -8.03 4.72
C LYS A 85 12.91 -8.82 6.01
N TYR A 86 11.90 -8.78 6.90
CA TYR A 86 11.95 -9.50 8.18
C TYR A 86 12.17 -10.99 7.98
N ALA A 87 11.37 -11.62 7.12
CA ALA A 87 11.44 -13.06 6.88
C ALA A 87 12.82 -13.51 6.39
N PHE A 88 13.45 -12.73 5.51
CA PHE A 88 14.78 -13.02 5.01
C PHE A 88 15.87 -12.79 6.07
N GLU A 89 15.89 -11.65 6.74
CA GLU A 89 16.91 -11.29 7.73
C GLU A 89 16.84 -12.17 9.00
N HIS A 90 15.66 -12.74 9.31
CA HIS A 90 15.48 -13.68 10.42
C HIS A 90 15.53 -15.15 9.99
N ASN A 91 15.99 -15.46 8.77
CA ASN A 91 16.15 -16.80 8.23
C ASN A 91 14.85 -17.65 8.21
N LEU A 92 13.67 -17.01 8.16
CA LEU A 92 12.41 -17.69 7.92
C LEU A 92 12.31 -18.15 6.46
N VAL A 93 12.96 -17.43 5.56
CA VAL A 93 13.12 -17.73 4.13
C VAL A 93 14.59 -17.67 3.74
N LYS A 94 14.99 -18.45 2.71
CA LYS A 94 16.39 -18.50 2.23
C LYS A 94 16.54 -17.91 0.83
N GLU A 95 15.51 -18.06 0.02
CA GLU A 95 15.52 -17.59 -1.36
C GLU A 95 15.25 -16.09 -1.39
N LYS A 96 15.86 -15.41 -2.37
CA LYS A 96 15.64 -13.96 -2.55
C LYS A 96 14.29 -13.64 -3.20
N THR A 97 13.70 -14.59 -3.91
CA THR A 97 12.35 -14.50 -4.46
C THR A 97 11.50 -15.59 -3.85
N PHE A 98 10.40 -15.22 -3.23
CA PHE A 98 9.51 -16.13 -2.53
C PHE A 98 8.08 -15.57 -2.46
N LYS A 99 7.14 -16.41 -2.05
CA LYS A 99 5.73 -16.04 -1.93
C LYS A 99 5.33 -15.75 -0.48
N ILE A 100 4.42 -14.81 -0.32
CA ILE A 100 3.77 -14.47 0.94
C ILE A 100 2.28 -14.73 0.79
N GLU A 101 1.70 -15.57 1.65
CA GLU A 101 0.25 -15.75 1.71
C GLU A 101 -0.39 -14.52 2.38
N THR A 102 -1.45 -13.99 1.78
CA THR A 102 -2.30 -12.94 2.35
C THR A 102 -3.76 -13.33 2.25
N LEU A 103 -4.67 -12.58 2.86
CA LEU A 103 -6.12 -12.78 2.66
C LEU A 103 -6.57 -12.49 1.21
N SER A 104 -5.79 -11.74 0.45
CA SER A 104 -6.06 -11.46 -0.98
C SER A 104 -5.49 -12.51 -1.93
N GLY A 105 -4.71 -13.46 -1.44
CA GLY A 105 -4.02 -14.48 -2.23
C GLY A 105 -2.51 -14.52 -2.01
N LEU A 106 -1.81 -15.18 -2.93
CA LEU A 106 -0.36 -15.27 -2.91
C LEU A 106 0.25 -14.04 -3.59
N VAL A 107 1.25 -13.45 -2.94
CA VAL A 107 1.99 -12.30 -3.44
C VAL A 107 3.46 -12.68 -3.53
N GLU A 108 4.11 -12.41 -4.66
CA GLU A 108 5.53 -12.64 -4.83
C GLU A 108 6.33 -11.41 -4.35
N ALA A 109 7.40 -11.69 -3.60
CA ALA A 109 8.35 -10.71 -3.12
C ALA A 109 9.76 -11.06 -3.62
N THR A 110 10.51 -10.06 -4.09
CA THR A 110 11.93 -10.19 -4.46
C THR A 110 12.77 -9.22 -3.63
N ILE A 111 13.84 -9.73 -3.04
CA ILE A 111 14.71 -9.02 -2.10
C ILE A 111 16.02 -8.63 -2.78
N TYR A 112 16.44 -7.40 -2.57
CA TYR A 112 17.77 -6.89 -2.96
C TYR A 112 18.62 -6.66 -1.72
N VAL A 113 19.78 -7.30 -1.71
CA VAL A 113 20.73 -7.29 -0.58
C VAL A 113 21.98 -6.52 -0.97
N GLU A 114 22.35 -5.55 -0.17
CA GLU A 114 23.59 -4.79 -0.25
C GLU A 114 24.22 -4.76 1.15
N ASP A 115 25.53 -4.99 1.24
CA ASP A 115 26.28 -5.04 2.52
C ASP A 115 25.68 -5.98 3.58
N ASN A 116 25.14 -7.13 3.14
CA ASN A 116 24.45 -8.13 3.98
C ASN A 116 23.14 -7.64 4.64
N GLN A 117 22.57 -6.54 4.16
CA GLN A 117 21.26 -6.04 4.61
C GLN A 117 20.30 -5.96 3.42
N VAL A 118 19.02 -6.17 3.70
CA VAL A 118 17.97 -5.95 2.70
C VAL A 118 17.79 -4.45 2.52
N ASN A 119 18.15 -3.96 1.33
CA ASN A 119 18.06 -2.55 0.97
C ASN A 119 16.71 -2.20 0.34
N LEU A 120 16.29 -3.00 -0.64
CA LEU A 120 15.03 -2.82 -1.36
C LEU A 120 14.25 -4.12 -1.42
N VAL A 121 12.95 -3.99 -1.56
CA VAL A 121 12.03 -5.11 -1.78
C VAL A 121 11.08 -4.76 -2.91
N THR A 122 10.96 -5.65 -3.89
CA THR A 122 9.91 -5.59 -4.92
C THR A 122 8.75 -6.49 -4.51
N ILE A 123 7.55 -5.97 -4.62
CA ILE A 123 6.28 -6.71 -4.45
C ILE A 123 5.56 -6.74 -5.81
N ASP A 124 5.15 -7.93 -6.25
CA ASP A 124 4.21 -8.07 -7.37
C ASP A 124 2.80 -7.74 -6.87
N MET A 125 2.30 -6.59 -7.28
CA MET A 125 0.97 -6.08 -6.89
C MET A 125 -0.16 -6.65 -7.74
N GLY A 126 0.17 -7.53 -8.72
CA GLY A 126 -0.77 -8.09 -9.67
C GLY A 126 -1.19 -7.12 -10.77
N SER A 127 -2.16 -7.51 -11.57
CA SER A 127 -2.64 -6.72 -12.70
C SER A 127 -3.65 -5.65 -12.25
N PRO A 128 -3.58 -4.44 -12.82
CA PRO A 128 -4.56 -3.39 -12.55
C PRO A 128 -5.91 -3.75 -13.17
N ARG A 129 -6.98 -3.30 -12.54
CA ARG A 129 -8.36 -3.41 -13.04
C ARG A 129 -8.81 -2.05 -13.52
N LEU A 130 -9.37 -2.00 -14.73
CA LEU A 130 -9.64 -0.75 -15.42
C LEU A 130 -11.13 -0.53 -15.73
N SER A 131 -11.93 -1.59 -15.73
CA SER A 131 -13.37 -1.48 -15.99
C SER A 131 -14.11 -0.90 -14.77
N LYS A 132 -15.15 -0.09 -15.03
CA LYS A 132 -15.96 0.54 -13.96
C LYS A 132 -16.50 -0.48 -12.96
N ALA A 133 -16.92 -1.68 -13.44
CA ALA A 133 -17.41 -2.76 -12.58
C ALA A 133 -16.33 -3.29 -11.61
N GLU A 134 -15.07 -3.37 -12.05
CA GLU A 134 -13.96 -3.88 -11.21
C GLU A 134 -13.36 -2.81 -10.29
N ILE A 135 -13.64 -1.52 -10.57
CA ILE A 135 -13.21 -0.37 -9.75
C ILE A 135 -14.23 -0.08 -8.64
N PRO A 136 -15.36 -0.69 -8.52
CA PRO A 136 -16.70 -0.27 -8.09
C PRO A 136 -17.00 1.23 -8.35
N MET A 137 -17.21 1.55 -9.66
CA MET A 137 -17.59 2.89 -10.11
C MET A 137 -18.91 2.82 -10.88
N GLU A 138 -19.81 3.76 -10.67
CA GLU A 138 -21.08 3.84 -11.40
C GLU A 138 -20.86 4.10 -12.90
N GLY A 139 -21.73 3.53 -13.73
CA GLY A 139 -21.70 3.64 -15.18
C GLY A 139 -21.85 2.28 -15.86
N GLU A 140 -21.59 2.21 -17.16
CA GLU A 140 -21.60 0.93 -17.87
C GLU A 140 -20.38 0.10 -17.46
N GLY A 141 -20.61 -1.09 -16.90
CA GLY A 141 -19.61 -1.89 -16.21
C GLY A 141 -18.36 -2.23 -17.01
N SER A 142 -18.48 -2.35 -18.34
CA SER A 142 -17.36 -2.64 -19.25
C SER A 142 -16.54 -1.42 -19.64
N GLU A 143 -17.03 -0.20 -19.40
CA GLU A 143 -16.33 1.04 -19.72
C GLU A 143 -15.13 1.27 -18.81
N GLN A 144 -14.16 2.01 -19.34
CA GLN A 144 -12.99 2.49 -18.62
C GLN A 144 -13.06 4.02 -18.49
N THR A 145 -12.60 4.54 -17.39
CA THR A 145 -12.46 5.98 -17.16
C THR A 145 -11.00 6.36 -17.36
N ILE A 146 -10.68 6.88 -18.56
CA ILE A 146 -9.34 7.32 -18.95
C ILE A 146 -9.45 8.74 -19.50
N SER A 147 -8.87 9.73 -18.79
CA SER A 147 -9.00 11.15 -19.12
C SER A 147 -10.46 11.58 -19.34
N GLU A 148 -11.37 11.01 -18.56
CA GLU A 148 -12.79 11.33 -18.61
C GLU A 148 -13.02 12.66 -17.88
N SER A 149 -13.72 13.60 -18.55
CA SER A 149 -14.03 14.90 -17.94
C SER A 149 -15.20 14.77 -16.97
N ILE A 150 -14.92 14.95 -15.69
CA ILE A 150 -15.89 14.80 -14.60
C ILE A 150 -15.96 16.10 -13.80
N GLU A 151 -17.19 16.53 -13.47
CA GLU A 151 -17.42 17.71 -12.65
C GLU A 151 -17.38 17.39 -11.15
N PHE A 152 -16.56 18.18 -10.44
CA PHE A 152 -16.55 18.25 -8.97
C PHE A 152 -16.56 19.73 -8.54
N LEU A 153 -17.42 20.10 -7.62
CA LEU A 153 -17.55 21.48 -7.09
C LEU A 153 -17.77 22.54 -8.17
N GLY A 154 -18.44 22.19 -9.27
CA GLY A 154 -18.70 23.13 -10.40
C GLY A 154 -17.49 23.33 -11.32
N GLN A 155 -16.42 22.54 -11.18
CA GLN A 155 -15.25 22.56 -12.03
C GLN A 155 -15.06 21.20 -12.72
N GLN A 156 -14.70 21.22 -14.00
CA GLN A 156 -14.37 20.01 -14.77
C GLN A 156 -12.94 19.60 -14.53
N TYR A 157 -12.73 18.28 -14.34
CA TYR A 157 -11.42 17.66 -14.17
C TYR A 157 -11.33 16.44 -15.09
N ASP A 158 -10.22 16.31 -15.80
CA ASP A 158 -9.93 15.09 -16.56
C ASP A 158 -9.28 14.08 -15.61
N VAL A 159 -9.95 12.96 -15.39
CA VAL A 159 -9.56 11.97 -14.41
C VAL A 159 -9.43 10.58 -15.01
N THR A 160 -8.63 9.74 -14.37
CA THR A 160 -8.48 8.32 -14.72
C THR A 160 -8.73 7.47 -13.48
N ALA A 161 -9.57 6.44 -13.62
CA ALA A 161 -9.87 5.51 -12.54
C ALA A 161 -9.14 4.18 -12.74
N VAL A 162 -8.52 3.67 -11.66
CA VAL A 162 -7.76 2.40 -11.62
C VAL A 162 -8.06 1.68 -10.32
N SER A 163 -8.15 0.35 -10.34
CA SER A 163 -8.16 -0.45 -9.11
C SER A 163 -6.92 -1.34 -9.03
N MET A 164 -6.21 -1.26 -7.91
CA MET A 164 -5.15 -2.18 -7.50
C MET A 164 -5.61 -3.14 -6.40
N GLY A 165 -6.93 -3.51 -6.45
CA GLY A 165 -7.64 -4.24 -5.40
C GLY A 165 -8.43 -3.32 -4.46
N ASN A 166 -8.24 -2.03 -4.58
CA ASN A 166 -9.01 -0.93 -4.01
C ASN A 166 -9.10 0.20 -5.05
N PRO A 167 -10.18 1.02 -5.05
CA PRO A 167 -10.40 2.04 -6.06
C PRO A 167 -9.51 3.28 -5.87
N HIS A 168 -9.00 3.79 -6.99
CA HIS A 168 -8.19 4.99 -7.08
C HIS A 168 -8.70 5.91 -8.20
N LEU A 169 -8.78 7.22 -7.94
CA LEU A 169 -9.11 8.24 -8.94
C LEU A 169 -7.97 9.25 -9.02
N ILE A 170 -7.35 9.33 -10.20
CA ILE A 170 -6.13 10.08 -10.44
C ILE A 170 -6.45 11.41 -11.13
N PHE A 171 -5.97 12.51 -10.53
CA PHE A 171 -6.01 13.89 -11.02
C PHE A 171 -4.60 14.33 -11.40
N TYR A 172 -4.42 14.85 -12.61
CA TYR A 172 -3.17 15.47 -13.00
C TYR A 172 -3.17 16.96 -12.63
N VAL A 173 -2.05 17.42 -12.09
CA VAL A 173 -1.85 18.81 -11.64
C VAL A 173 -0.53 19.35 -12.18
N ASP A 174 -0.46 20.66 -12.42
CA ASP A 174 0.77 21.32 -12.88
C ASP A 174 1.83 21.44 -11.77
N ASN A 175 1.41 21.47 -10.50
CA ASN A 175 2.31 21.57 -9.33
C ASN A 175 1.72 20.84 -8.14
N ILE A 176 2.43 19.83 -7.70
CA ILE A 176 2.01 18.97 -6.59
C ILE A 176 1.87 19.71 -5.25
N ASN A 177 2.63 20.79 -5.05
CA ASN A 177 2.60 21.56 -3.81
C ASN A 177 1.32 22.41 -3.65
N THR A 178 0.62 22.67 -4.76
CA THR A 178 -0.65 23.41 -4.77
C THR A 178 -1.86 22.52 -5.02
N ALA A 179 -1.66 21.18 -5.09
CA ALA A 179 -2.73 20.22 -5.29
C ALA A 179 -3.81 20.34 -4.19
N PRO A 180 -5.11 20.31 -4.57
CA PRO A 180 -6.23 20.53 -3.64
C PRO A 180 -6.55 19.28 -2.80
N VAL A 181 -5.52 18.62 -2.21
CA VAL A 181 -5.65 17.33 -1.52
C VAL A 181 -6.69 17.39 -0.41
N THR A 182 -6.64 18.41 0.45
CA THR A 182 -7.50 18.52 1.64
C THR A 182 -8.85 19.19 1.35
N THR A 183 -9.02 19.82 0.20
CA THR A 183 -10.27 20.48 -0.19
C THR A 183 -11.10 19.65 -1.14
N LEU A 184 -10.48 19.02 -2.13
CA LEU A 184 -11.16 18.18 -3.12
C LEU A 184 -11.20 16.70 -2.68
N GLY A 185 -10.12 16.17 -2.06
CA GLY A 185 -10.00 14.79 -1.65
C GLY A 185 -11.19 14.27 -0.83
N PRO A 186 -11.59 14.91 0.29
CA PRO A 186 -12.70 14.42 1.13
C PRO A 186 -14.08 14.46 0.45
N ILE A 187 -14.24 15.25 -0.61
CA ILE A 187 -15.47 15.36 -1.39
C ILE A 187 -15.54 14.21 -2.40
N VAL A 188 -14.43 14.00 -3.13
CA VAL A 188 -14.32 12.94 -4.14
C VAL A 188 -14.34 11.56 -3.49
N GLU A 189 -13.70 11.38 -2.32
CA GLU A 189 -13.73 10.13 -1.55
C GLU A 189 -15.16 9.59 -1.36
N LYS A 190 -16.13 10.49 -1.15
CA LYS A 190 -17.54 10.18 -0.85
C LYS A 190 -18.49 10.43 -1.99
N ASP A 191 -17.96 10.64 -3.20
CA ASP A 191 -18.78 10.90 -4.38
C ASP A 191 -19.67 9.70 -4.69
N PRO A 192 -20.98 9.90 -4.96
CA PRO A 192 -21.93 8.80 -5.22
C PRO A 192 -21.51 7.86 -6.37
N ARG A 193 -20.69 8.35 -7.31
CA ARG A 193 -20.15 7.52 -8.40
C ARG A 193 -19.23 6.39 -7.90
N PHE A 194 -18.74 6.49 -6.65
CA PHE A 194 -17.93 5.46 -5.99
C PHE A 194 -18.65 4.95 -4.75
N PRO A 195 -19.57 3.97 -4.87
CA PRO A 195 -20.40 3.52 -3.75
C PRO A 195 -19.62 2.92 -2.57
N GLU A 196 -18.39 2.46 -2.82
CA GLU A 196 -17.47 1.96 -1.78
C GLU A 196 -16.46 3.04 -1.33
N GLY A 197 -16.58 4.27 -1.82
CA GLY A 197 -15.58 5.32 -1.67
C GLY A 197 -14.35 5.07 -2.54
N VAL A 198 -13.48 6.07 -2.68
CA VAL A 198 -12.30 6.04 -3.55
C VAL A 198 -11.11 6.74 -2.90
N ASN A 199 -9.89 6.25 -3.14
CA ASN A 199 -8.66 7.00 -2.86
C ASN A 199 -8.48 8.04 -3.96
N VAL A 200 -8.02 9.23 -3.60
CA VAL A 200 -7.92 10.37 -4.50
C VAL A 200 -6.47 10.80 -4.62
N GLU A 201 -5.90 10.59 -5.78
CA GLU A 201 -4.49 10.85 -6.07
C GLU A 201 -4.32 12.12 -6.90
N PHE A 202 -3.33 12.92 -6.52
CA PHE A 202 -2.87 14.07 -7.28
C PHE A 202 -1.46 13.79 -7.78
N VAL A 203 -1.26 13.95 -9.10
CA VAL A 203 -0.03 13.56 -9.79
C VAL A 203 0.48 14.73 -10.63
N GLU A 204 1.72 15.12 -10.40
CA GLU A 204 2.49 16.00 -11.28
C GLU A 204 3.45 15.14 -12.10
N VAL A 205 3.40 15.27 -13.42
CA VAL A 205 4.31 14.56 -14.33
C VAL A 205 5.57 15.39 -14.50
N VAL A 206 6.68 14.92 -13.92
CA VAL A 206 7.98 15.61 -14.02
C VAL A 206 8.69 15.21 -15.31
N SER A 207 8.69 13.91 -15.62
CA SER A 207 9.31 13.37 -16.82
C SER A 207 8.65 12.04 -17.24
N LYS A 208 9.18 11.38 -18.27
CA LYS A 208 8.71 10.06 -18.69
C LYS A 208 8.93 8.96 -17.64
N ASN A 209 9.78 9.18 -16.66
CA ASN A 209 10.18 8.20 -15.65
C ASN A 209 10.06 8.75 -14.22
N GLU A 210 9.35 9.89 -14.03
CA GLU A 210 9.32 10.55 -12.73
C GLU A 210 8.00 11.27 -12.51
N LEU A 211 7.36 11.00 -11.35
CA LEU A 211 6.08 11.56 -10.91
C LEU A 211 6.19 12.10 -9.48
N HIS A 212 5.64 13.28 -9.21
CA HIS A 212 5.32 13.69 -7.85
C HIS A 212 3.89 13.27 -7.49
N PHE A 213 3.68 12.87 -6.25
CA PHE A 213 2.45 12.24 -5.80
C PHE A 213 1.98 12.78 -4.44
N ARG A 214 0.68 13.00 -4.32
CA ARG A 214 -0.04 13.25 -3.05
C ARG A 214 -1.35 12.50 -3.07
N VAL A 215 -1.84 12.10 -1.89
CA VAL A 215 -3.05 11.29 -1.77
C VAL A 215 -3.94 11.76 -0.63
N TRP A 216 -5.23 11.62 -0.85
CA TRP A 216 -6.25 11.52 0.17
C TRP A 216 -6.77 10.07 0.18
N GLU A 217 -6.37 9.29 1.17
CA GLU A 217 -6.76 7.89 1.27
C GLU A 217 -8.17 7.74 1.87
N ARG A 218 -8.93 6.84 1.30
CA ARG A 218 -10.26 6.45 1.76
C ARG A 218 -10.22 6.01 3.23
N GLY A 219 -10.97 6.73 4.08
CA GLY A 219 -11.06 6.47 5.52
C GLY A 219 -9.88 6.94 6.37
N SER A 220 -8.77 7.37 5.75
CA SER A 220 -7.54 7.76 6.48
C SER A 220 -7.13 9.22 6.22
N GLY A 221 -7.61 9.85 5.15
CA GLY A 221 -7.24 11.20 4.77
C GLY A 221 -5.83 11.30 4.20
N VAL A 222 -5.09 12.37 4.52
CA VAL A 222 -3.73 12.57 4.05
C VAL A 222 -2.78 11.59 4.76
N THR A 223 -2.05 10.79 3.98
CA THR A 223 -1.05 9.84 4.49
C THR A 223 0.33 10.10 3.89
N GLN A 224 1.36 9.49 4.48
CA GLN A 224 2.74 9.62 4.02
C GLN A 224 3.04 8.77 2.80
N ALA A 225 2.36 7.61 2.66
CA ALA A 225 2.62 6.67 1.56
C ALA A 225 1.41 5.76 1.31
N CYS A 226 0.89 5.81 0.10
CA CYS A 226 -0.09 4.87 -0.45
C CYS A 226 0.55 4.07 -1.58
N GLY A 227 0.94 2.82 -1.31
CA GLY A 227 1.62 1.97 -2.30
C GLY A 227 0.73 1.62 -3.48
N THR A 228 -0.53 1.25 -3.24
CA THR A 228 -1.52 0.98 -4.31
C THR A 228 -1.85 2.23 -5.11
N GLY A 229 -1.91 3.40 -4.46
CA GLY A 229 -2.10 4.69 -5.13
C GLY A 229 -0.93 5.05 -6.05
N ALA A 230 0.32 4.80 -5.61
CA ALA A 230 1.50 5.00 -6.46
C ALA A 230 1.48 4.07 -7.69
N CYS A 231 1.09 2.80 -7.51
CA CYS A 231 0.88 1.85 -8.62
C CYS A 231 -0.20 2.37 -9.58
N ALA A 232 -1.36 2.78 -9.06
CA ALA A 232 -2.46 3.32 -9.86
C ALA A 232 -2.06 4.61 -10.62
N ALA A 233 -1.24 5.47 -10.01
CA ALA A 233 -0.71 6.68 -10.64
C ALA A 233 0.16 6.34 -11.86
N VAL A 234 1.06 5.35 -11.77
CA VAL A 234 1.89 4.93 -12.91
C VAL A 234 1.04 4.26 -13.98
N VAL A 235 0.12 3.36 -13.63
CA VAL A 235 -0.81 2.76 -14.60
C VAL A 235 -1.62 3.84 -15.33
N SER A 236 -2.20 4.78 -14.59
CA SER A 236 -2.90 5.94 -15.17
C SER A 236 -1.99 6.73 -16.11
N SER A 237 -0.73 6.98 -15.70
CA SER A 237 0.22 7.77 -16.50
C SER A 237 0.60 7.07 -17.80
N VAL A 238 0.71 5.74 -17.81
CA VAL A 238 0.89 4.95 -19.05
C VAL A 238 -0.34 5.06 -19.95
N LEU A 239 -1.55 4.88 -19.40
CA LEU A 239 -2.80 4.99 -20.17
C LEU A 239 -2.97 6.36 -20.82
N ASN A 240 -2.55 7.43 -20.14
CA ASN A 240 -2.57 8.80 -20.62
C ASN A 240 -1.30 9.19 -21.43
N LYS A 241 -0.38 8.25 -21.69
CA LYS A 241 0.85 8.45 -22.48
C LYS A 241 1.84 9.44 -21.85
N HIS A 242 1.77 9.64 -20.55
CA HIS A 242 2.74 10.45 -19.79
C HIS A 242 4.02 9.65 -19.52
N THR A 243 3.91 8.36 -19.22
CA THR A 243 5.01 7.42 -19.00
C THR A 243 4.89 6.23 -19.97
N ASN A 244 5.82 5.28 -19.92
CA ASN A 244 5.84 4.12 -20.82
C ASN A 244 5.61 2.81 -20.04
N GLN A 245 4.82 1.90 -20.60
CA GLN A 245 4.70 0.55 -20.06
C GLN A 245 6.02 -0.22 -20.25
N GLY A 246 6.36 -1.06 -19.28
CA GLY A 246 7.60 -1.83 -19.26
C GLY A 246 8.83 -1.05 -18.78
N GLU A 247 8.69 0.25 -18.52
CA GLU A 247 9.75 1.09 -17.96
C GLU A 247 9.47 1.41 -16.48
N GLU A 248 10.53 1.51 -15.69
CA GLU A 248 10.43 1.90 -14.29
C GLU A 248 10.18 3.41 -14.16
N THR A 249 9.23 3.77 -13.33
CA THR A 249 8.88 5.16 -13.00
C THR A 249 9.09 5.40 -11.52
N VAL A 250 9.86 6.41 -11.16
CA VAL A 250 10.02 6.87 -9.78
C VAL A 250 8.82 7.71 -9.40
N VAL A 251 8.19 7.37 -8.28
CA VAL A 251 7.07 8.12 -7.70
C VAL A 251 7.51 8.70 -6.36
N HIS A 252 7.54 10.02 -6.27
CA HIS A 252 7.90 10.76 -5.06
C HIS A 252 6.67 10.99 -4.18
N LEU A 253 6.56 10.23 -3.10
CA LEU A 253 5.53 10.37 -2.08
C LEU A 253 6.02 11.27 -0.93
N ALA A 254 5.15 11.65 -0.01
CA ALA A 254 5.53 12.44 1.16
C ALA A 254 6.52 11.70 2.07
N GLY A 255 6.42 10.37 2.17
CA GLY A 255 7.26 9.51 3.00
C GLY A 255 8.54 9.02 2.33
N GLY A 256 8.75 9.29 1.02
CA GLY A 256 9.91 8.84 0.24
C GLY A 256 9.51 8.27 -1.12
N ASP A 257 10.43 7.59 -1.77
CA ASP A 257 10.30 7.18 -3.17
C ASP A 257 9.90 5.71 -3.32
N LEU A 258 9.07 5.44 -4.32
CA LEU A 258 8.79 4.10 -4.85
C LEU A 258 9.18 4.04 -6.33
N MET A 259 9.71 2.92 -6.74
CA MET A 259 9.94 2.59 -8.15
C MET A 259 8.83 1.64 -8.58
N ILE A 260 8.04 2.07 -9.56
CA ILE A 260 6.89 1.32 -10.07
C ILE A 260 7.11 0.95 -11.53
N ASN A 261 6.83 -0.31 -11.88
CA ASN A 261 6.87 -0.76 -13.26
C ASN A 261 5.59 -1.52 -13.60
N TRP A 262 4.78 -0.98 -14.50
CA TRP A 262 3.72 -1.74 -15.12
C TRP A 262 4.32 -2.55 -16.28
N THR A 263 4.59 -3.82 -16.02
CA THR A 263 5.32 -4.71 -16.94
C THR A 263 4.53 -4.99 -18.22
N ASN A 264 5.23 -5.44 -19.26
CA ASN A 264 4.60 -5.84 -20.51
C ASN A 264 3.73 -7.10 -20.37
N ASP A 265 3.94 -7.89 -19.31
CA ASP A 265 3.13 -9.07 -18.97
C ASP A 265 1.83 -8.70 -18.23
N GLY A 266 1.67 -7.41 -17.89
CA GLY A 266 0.46 -6.84 -17.32
C GLY A 266 0.44 -6.69 -15.80
N ASN A 267 1.43 -7.18 -15.07
CA ASN A 267 1.53 -7.00 -13.63
C ASN A 267 2.22 -5.67 -13.28
N VAL A 268 1.90 -5.14 -12.10
CA VAL A 268 2.53 -3.95 -11.55
C VAL A 268 3.50 -4.36 -10.47
N LEU A 269 4.78 -4.07 -10.67
CA LEU A 269 5.85 -4.28 -9.69
C LEU A 269 6.09 -2.99 -8.91
N MET A 270 6.11 -3.10 -7.58
CA MET A 270 6.37 -1.99 -6.67
C MET A 270 7.63 -2.27 -5.86
N THR A 271 8.65 -1.48 -6.07
CA THR A 271 9.94 -1.57 -5.37
C THR A 271 10.13 -0.38 -4.43
N GLY A 272 10.58 -0.66 -3.21
CA GLY A 272 10.86 0.38 -2.23
C GLY A 272 11.55 -0.15 -0.98
N PRO A 273 11.96 0.75 -0.07
CA PRO A 273 12.63 0.39 1.17
C PRO A 273 11.65 -0.19 2.19
N ALA A 274 12.23 -0.87 3.17
CA ALA A 274 11.59 -1.28 4.41
C ALA A 274 12.60 -1.14 5.53
N GLU A 275 12.22 -0.49 6.64
CA GLU A 275 13.16 -0.11 7.69
C GLU A 275 12.68 -0.55 9.07
N VAL A 276 13.62 -1.01 9.89
CA VAL A 276 13.39 -1.32 11.30
C VAL A 276 13.52 -0.03 12.11
N ILE A 277 12.52 0.25 12.94
CA ILE A 277 12.53 1.39 13.86
C ILE A 277 13.10 0.97 15.22
N CYS A 278 12.53 -0.07 15.81
CA CYS A 278 12.96 -0.63 17.09
C CYS A 278 12.44 -2.04 17.31
N THR A 279 12.99 -2.73 18.29
CA THR A 279 12.52 -4.00 18.83
C THR A 279 12.21 -3.86 20.32
N GLY A 280 11.38 -4.72 20.87
CA GLY A 280 11.05 -4.69 22.29
C GLY A 280 10.09 -5.77 22.74
N THR A 281 9.69 -5.70 24.01
CA THR A 281 8.69 -6.56 24.61
C THR A 281 7.44 -5.77 24.92
N PHE A 282 6.28 -6.22 24.46
CA PHE A 282 4.99 -5.62 24.81
C PHE A 282 4.28 -6.48 25.86
N TYR A 283 3.73 -5.83 26.89
CA TYR A 283 2.96 -6.48 27.98
C TYR A 283 1.47 -6.25 27.71
N ILE A 284 0.75 -7.35 27.44
CA ILE A 284 -0.71 -7.32 27.21
C ILE A 284 -1.41 -6.91 28.50
N LYS A 285 -2.35 -5.98 28.39
CA LYS A 285 -3.14 -5.46 29.53
C LYS A 285 -4.44 -6.22 29.68
#